data_4860aef19b8029869e05926651260b22
#
_entry.id   4860aef19b8029869e05926651260b22
#
_cell.length_a   1.000
_cell.length_b   1.000
_cell.length_c   1.000
_cell.angle_alpha   90.00
_cell.angle_beta   90.00
_cell.angle_gamma   90.00
#
_symmetry.space_group_name_H-M   'P 1'
#
loop_
_entity.id
_entity.type
_entity.pdbx_description
1 polymer ?
#
loop_
_entity_poly.entity_id
_entity_poly.type
_entity_poly.pdbx_seq_one_letter_code
_entity_poly.pdbx_strand_id
1 'polypeptide(L)'
;MPRHLHLIIAFLFVIFGATSATAADVKLGNGTMLSAKPFYIVTYVEAAPSAAAKAKKLIKKLSADSKKDAGNLRYEALQRIGRKNHFIILEAWTDQDARNAHAKAAHTLAFRKALQPLLYSPFDERAHVGLIAGDPKKEPKPGKGAVYVLTHVDIIPPEQFAPCKRQVNESGPCGNDLVAQLVAAGRKGDGNLRFDALTQANRPNHMEVVEVWKSAADQKAHTVTKAVKDFRDELSGIPPGSGVSSDPTVLLNPLTGSLYDERLYKSID
;
A
#
# COMPACT_ATOMS: atom_id res chain seq x y z
N MET A 1 -55.70 -47.10 28.89
CA MET A 1 -55.19 -46.60 27.59
C MET A 1 -54.57 -45.21 27.82
N PRO A 2 -53.25 -45.03 27.83
CA PRO A 2 -52.65 -43.70 27.96
C PRO A 2 -52.53 -43.04 26.58
N ARG A 3 -52.99 -41.80 26.51
CA ARG A 3 -52.86 -40.91 25.34
C ARG A 3 -51.43 -40.34 25.30
N HIS A 4 -50.68 -40.66 24.28
CA HIS A 4 -49.37 -40.01 24.00
C HIS A 4 -49.59 -38.60 23.41
N LEU A 5 -49.18 -37.60 24.19
CA LEU A 5 -49.15 -36.22 23.76
C LEU A 5 -47.82 -35.99 23.01
N HIS A 6 -47.86 -35.77 21.68
CA HIS A 6 -46.71 -35.45 20.89
C HIS A 6 -46.46 -33.93 20.99
N LEU A 7 -45.37 -33.57 21.67
CA LEU A 7 -44.89 -32.21 21.76
C LEU A 7 -44.09 -31.88 20.48
N ILE A 8 -44.65 -31.07 19.59
CA ILE A 8 -43.93 -30.55 18.41
C ILE A 8 -43.14 -29.34 18.87
N ILE A 9 -41.82 -29.51 19.00
CA ILE A 9 -40.90 -28.42 19.24
C ILE A 9 -40.59 -27.76 17.88
N ALA A 10 -41.17 -26.60 17.63
CA ALA A 10 -40.82 -25.75 16.49
C ALA A 10 -39.48 -25.08 16.76
N PHE A 11 -38.44 -25.49 16.04
CA PHE A 11 -37.17 -24.77 16.02
C PHE A 11 -37.32 -23.48 15.22
N LEU A 12 -37.37 -22.37 15.92
CA LEU A 12 -37.30 -21.06 15.30
C LEU A 12 -35.82 -20.82 14.86
N PHE A 13 -35.53 -20.99 13.58
CA PHE A 13 -34.25 -20.54 12.99
C PHE A 13 -34.23 -19.01 12.97
N VAL A 14 -33.61 -18.41 13.96
CA VAL A 14 -33.25 -16.99 13.90
C VAL A 14 -32.09 -16.88 12.91
N ILE A 15 -32.39 -16.48 11.68
CA ILE A 15 -31.38 -16.09 10.70
C ILE A 15 -30.79 -14.76 11.20
N PHE A 16 -29.66 -14.82 11.90
CA PHE A 16 -28.83 -13.66 12.10
C PHE A 16 -28.29 -13.26 10.71
N GLY A 17 -28.93 -12.28 10.10
CA GLY A 17 -28.35 -11.57 8.96
C GLY A 17 -27.04 -10.93 9.44
N ALA A 18 -25.92 -11.53 9.07
CA ALA A 18 -24.63 -10.87 9.21
C ALA A 18 -24.66 -9.63 8.30
N THR A 19 -24.93 -8.47 8.88
CA THR A 19 -24.67 -7.20 8.21
C THR A 19 -23.16 -7.15 7.99
N SER A 20 -22.73 -7.35 6.75
CA SER A 20 -21.36 -7.10 6.34
C SER A 20 -21.08 -5.64 6.66
N ALA A 21 -20.21 -5.38 7.62
CA ALA A 21 -19.71 -4.04 7.86
C ALA A 21 -18.95 -3.64 6.60
N THR A 22 -19.54 -2.78 5.77
CA THR A 22 -18.84 -2.13 4.66
C THR A 22 -17.69 -1.35 5.25
N ALA A 23 -16.52 -1.37 4.58
CA ALA A 23 -15.40 -0.52 5.00
C ALA A 23 -15.89 0.92 5.13
N ALA A 24 -15.75 1.48 6.32
CA ALA A 24 -16.02 2.87 6.53
C ALA A 24 -14.98 3.68 5.76
N ASP A 25 -15.40 4.74 5.08
CA ASP A 25 -14.50 5.71 4.50
C ASP A 25 -13.53 6.22 5.57
N VAL A 26 -12.28 6.47 5.18
CA VAL A 26 -11.23 6.90 6.10
C VAL A 26 -11.29 8.41 6.27
N LYS A 27 -11.49 8.87 7.49
CA LYS A 27 -11.47 10.30 7.84
C LYS A 27 -10.05 10.74 8.13
N LEU A 28 -9.56 11.71 7.37
CA LEU A 28 -8.27 12.36 7.60
C LEU A 28 -8.37 13.40 8.73
N GLY A 29 -7.22 13.82 9.27
CA GLY A 29 -7.15 14.77 10.38
C GLY A 29 -7.77 16.14 10.10
N ASN A 30 -7.83 16.56 8.83
CA ASN A 30 -8.50 17.80 8.39
C ASN A 30 -9.99 17.63 8.10
N GLY A 31 -10.57 16.45 8.36
CA GLY A 31 -11.95 16.14 8.09
C GLY A 31 -12.26 15.59 6.70
N THR A 32 -11.29 15.55 5.78
CA THR A 32 -11.48 14.97 4.45
C THR A 32 -11.81 13.49 4.57
N MET A 33 -12.81 13.04 3.80
CA MET A 33 -13.19 11.63 3.70
C MET A 33 -12.58 11.02 2.47
N LEU A 34 -11.81 9.95 2.66
CA LEU A 34 -11.28 9.13 1.57
C LEU A 34 -12.17 7.90 1.39
N SER A 35 -12.57 7.66 0.15
CA SER A 35 -13.35 6.47 -0.19
C SER A 35 -12.56 5.19 0.08
N ALA A 36 -13.21 4.23 0.73
CA ALA A 36 -12.68 2.88 0.86
C ALA A 36 -12.90 2.03 -0.42
N LYS A 37 -13.21 2.64 -1.54
CA LYS A 37 -13.40 1.99 -2.86
C LYS A 37 -12.63 2.73 -3.95
N PRO A 38 -11.65 2.07 -4.60
CA PRO A 38 -11.14 0.71 -4.38
C PRO A 38 -10.43 0.52 -3.03
N PHE A 39 -10.41 -0.73 -2.55
CA PHE A 39 -9.72 -1.14 -1.34
C PHE A 39 -8.40 -1.81 -1.70
N TYR A 40 -7.32 -1.42 -1.04
CA TYR A 40 -5.97 -1.87 -1.37
C TYR A 40 -5.36 -2.67 -0.22
N ILE A 41 -4.52 -3.64 -0.57
CA ILE A 41 -3.69 -4.36 0.38
C ILE A 41 -2.24 -4.31 -0.09
N VAL A 42 -1.35 -3.99 0.83
CA VAL A 42 0.09 -4.15 0.68
C VAL A 42 0.56 -5.20 1.68
N THR A 43 1.08 -6.31 1.19
CA THR A 43 1.54 -7.42 2.02
C THR A 43 3.03 -7.61 1.86
N TYR A 44 3.77 -7.55 2.96
CA TYR A 44 5.19 -7.83 3.02
C TYR A 44 5.41 -9.28 3.46
N VAL A 45 6.21 -10.01 2.69
CA VAL A 45 6.56 -11.40 2.98
C VAL A 45 8.08 -11.54 2.98
N GLU A 46 8.64 -11.91 4.11
CA GLU A 46 10.03 -12.28 4.24
C GLU A 46 10.11 -13.77 4.56
N ALA A 47 10.62 -14.56 3.62
CA ALA A 47 10.87 -15.97 3.82
C ALA A 47 12.29 -16.21 4.35
N ALA A 48 12.52 -17.35 5.01
CA ALA A 48 13.88 -17.78 5.29
C ALA A 48 14.69 -17.87 3.97
N PRO A 49 15.96 -17.46 3.92
CA PRO A 49 16.74 -17.45 2.69
C PRO A 49 16.75 -18.80 1.95
N SER A 50 16.83 -19.92 2.68
CA SER A 50 16.76 -21.28 2.13
C SER A 50 15.39 -21.64 1.56
N ALA A 51 14.33 -20.98 2.01
CA ALA A 51 12.94 -21.22 1.58
C ALA A 51 12.47 -20.28 0.45
N ALA A 52 13.32 -19.34 0.01
CA ALA A 52 12.94 -18.29 -0.95
C ALA A 52 12.31 -18.84 -2.24
N ALA A 53 12.87 -19.91 -2.81
CA ALA A 53 12.36 -20.52 -4.04
C ALA A 53 10.97 -21.16 -3.85
N LYS A 54 10.73 -21.79 -2.69
CA LYS A 54 9.44 -22.40 -2.35
C LYS A 54 8.39 -21.32 -2.08
N ALA A 55 8.74 -20.29 -1.32
CA ALA A 55 7.86 -19.14 -1.08
C ALA A 55 7.46 -18.45 -2.39
N LYS A 56 8.43 -18.22 -3.30
CA LYS A 56 8.16 -17.66 -4.62
C LYS A 56 7.12 -18.47 -5.41
N LYS A 57 7.24 -19.81 -5.42
CA LYS A 57 6.26 -20.68 -6.11
C LYS A 57 4.85 -20.56 -5.50
N LEU A 58 4.75 -20.52 -4.17
CA LEU A 58 3.48 -20.33 -3.49
C LEU A 58 2.84 -18.98 -3.80
N ILE A 59 3.62 -17.90 -3.77
CA ILE A 59 3.16 -16.54 -4.07
C ILE A 59 2.67 -16.43 -5.52
N LYS A 60 3.42 -17.01 -6.48
CA LYS A 60 2.99 -17.06 -7.89
C LYS A 60 1.66 -17.79 -8.07
N LYS A 61 1.49 -18.93 -7.38
CA LYS A 61 0.25 -19.69 -7.45
C LYS A 61 -0.91 -18.88 -6.86
N LEU A 62 -0.70 -18.26 -5.69
CA LEU A 62 -1.70 -17.38 -5.09
C LEU A 62 -2.10 -16.26 -6.06
N SER A 63 -1.14 -15.57 -6.66
CA SER A 63 -1.41 -14.49 -7.61
C SER A 63 -2.28 -14.97 -8.80
N ALA A 64 -1.96 -16.13 -9.36
CA ALA A 64 -2.72 -16.69 -10.48
C ALA A 64 -4.16 -17.07 -10.10
N ASP A 65 -4.38 -17.55 -8.88
CA ASP A 65 -5.71 -17.93 -8.39
C ASP A 65 -6.51 -16.68 -7.99
N SER A 66 -5.91 -15.74 -7.27
CA SER A 66 -6.55 -14.52 -6.77
C SER A 66 -7.04 -13.57 -7.87
N LYS A 67 -6.37 -13.55 -9.03
CA LYS A 67 -6.80 -12.78 -10.20
C LYS A 67 -8.16 -13.21 -10.75
N LYS A 68 -8.66 -14.39 -10.35
CA LYS A 68 -9.96 -14.94 -10.77
C LYS A 68 -11.06 -14.65 -9.75
N ASP A 69 -10.71 -14.17 -8.58
CA ASP A 69 -11.68 -13.92 -7.52
C ASP A 69 -12.59 -12.74 -7.86
N ALA A 70 -13.85 -12.87 -7.46
CA ALA A 70 -14.83 -11.81 -7.67
C ALA A 70 -14.39 -10.52 -6.97
N GLY A 71 -14.49 -9.41 -7.68
CA GLY A 71 -14.10 -8.10 -7.16
C GLY A 71 -12.60 -7.82 -7.20
N ASN A 72 -11.75 -8.75 -7.67
CA ASN A 72 -10.34 -8.44 -7.90
C ASN A 72 -10.20 -7.43 -9.05
N LEU A 73 -9.49 -6.34 -8.82
CA LEU A 73 -9.18 -5.31 -9.82
C LEU A 73 -7.74 -5.45 -10.30
N ARG A 74 -6.83 -5.83 -9.38
CA ARG A 74 -5.41 -6.03 -9.65
C ARG A 74 -4.79 -6.91 -8.56
N TYR A 75 -3.93 -7.81 -8.95
CA TYR A 75 -3.14 -8.65 -8.05
C TYR A 75 -1.74 -8.81 -8.62
N GLU A 76 -0.72 -8.32 -7.92
CA GLU A 76 0.66 -8.30 -8.38
C GLU A 76 1.56 -8.93 -7.34
N ALA A 77 2.33 -9.93 -7.77
CA ALA A 77 3.33 -10.59 -6.95
C ALA A 77 4.73 -10.10 -7.35
N LEU A 78 5.47 -9.55 -6.39
CA LEU A 78 6.73 -8.87 -6.62
C LEU A 78 7.84 -9.47 -5.76
N GLN A 79 9.07 -9.46 -6.27
CA GLN A 79 10.27 -9.86 -5.55
C GLN A 79 11.25 -8.70 -5.49
N ARG A 80 11.80 -8.42 -4.29
CA ARG A 80 12.75 -7.33 -4.08
C ARG A 80 14.03 -7.57 -4.89
N ILE A 81 14.49 -6.54 -5.59
CA ILE A 81 15.77 -6.55 -6.30
C ILE A 81 16.89 -6.58 -5.26
N GLY A 82 17.84 -7.49 -5.44
CA GLY A 82 18.93 -7.71 -4.48
C GLY A 82 18.60 -8.57 -3.25
N ARG A 83 17.31 -8.89 -2.99
CA ARG A 83 16.87 -9.69 -1.83
C ARG A 83 15.88 -10.78 -2.25
N LYS A 84 16.37 -11.95 -2.63
CA LYS A 84 15.57 -13.04 -3.23
C LYS A 84 14.50 -13.63 -2.30
N ASN A 85 14.62 -13.44 -1.00
CA ASN A 85 13.69 -13.92 0.02
C ASN A 85 12.66 -12.88 0.49
N HIS A 86 12.70 -11.66 -0.06
CA HIS A 86 11.73 -10.61 0.23
C HIS A 86 10.76 -10.44 -0.94
N PHE A 87 9.47 -10.45 -0.62
CA PHE A 87 8.39 -10.32 -1.59
C PHE A 87 7.39 -9.27 -1.10
N ILE A 88 6.68 -8.71 -2.07
CA ILE A 88 5.48 -7.91 -1.81
C ILE A 88 4.35 -8.43 -2.67
N ILE A 89 3.14 -8.39 -2.12
CA ILE A 89 1.91 -8.61 -2.84
C ILE A 89 1.13 -7.30 -2.79
N LEU A 90 0.79 -6.77 -3.97
CA LEU A 90 -0.06 -5.61 -4.13
C LEU A 90 -1.41 -6.04 -4.65
N GLU A 91 -2.46 -5.67 -3.92
CA GLU A 91 -3.83 -6.04 -4.25
C GLU A 91 -4.69 -4.79 -4.38
N ALA A 92 -5.60 -4.78 -5.35
CA ALA A 92 -6.70 -3.83 -5.43
C ALA A 92 -8.01 -4.59 -5.62
N TRP A 93 -8.99 -4.24 -4.81
CA TRP A 93 -10.31 -4.86 -4.77
C TRP A 93 -11.40 -3.82 -4.96
N THR A 94 -12.56 -4.23 -5.49
CA THR A 94 -13.71 -3.33 -5.61
C THR A 94 -14.08 -2.67 -4.29
N ASP A 95 -13.95 -3.44 -3.20
CA ASP A 95 -14.23 -3.00 -1.83
C ASP A 95 -13.65 -4.00 -0.81
N GLN A 96 -13.85 -3.71 0.45
CA GLN A 96 -13.39 -4.57 1.55
C GLN A 96 -14.12 -5.91 1.59
N ASP A 97 -15.38 -5.98 1.16
CA ASP A 97 -16.13 -7.24 1.19
C ASP A 97 -15.56 -8.24 0.19
N ALA A 98 -15.23 -7.80 -1.03
CA ALA A 98 -14.53 -8.63 -2.01
C ALA A 98 -13.18 -9.12 -1.47
N ARG A 99 -12.40 -8.25 -0.84
CA ARG A 99 -11.15 -8.62 -0.17
C ARG A 99 -11.36 -9.61 0.97
N ASN A 100 -12.38 -9.43 1.78
CA ASN A 100 -12.71 -10.33 2.90
C ASN A 100 -13.16 -11.71 2.40
N ALA A 101 -13.88 -11.77 1.27
CA ALA A 101 -14.22 -13.02 0.60
C ALA A 101 -12.96 -13.76 0.12
N HIS A 102 -12.03 -13.03 -0.54
CA HIS A 102 -10.71 -13.55 -0.94
C HIS A 102 -9.91 -14.10 0.25
N ALA A 103 -9.87 -13.39 1.37
CA ALA A 103 -9.14 -13.82 2.56
C ALA A 103 -9.64 -15.17 3.12
N LYS A 104 -10.91 -15.50 2.90
CA LYS A 104 -11.56 -16.75 3.32
C LYS A 104 -11.57 -17.83 2.22
N ALA A 105 -11.14 -17.49 1.01
CA ALA A 105 -11.10 -18.44 -0.10
C ALA A 105 -10.15 -19.61 0.19
N ALA A 106 -10.51 -20.79 -0.28
CA ALA A 106 -9.75 -22.02 0.00
C ALA A 106 -8.28 -21.94 -0.44
N HIS A 107 -8.01 -21.30 -1.59
CA HIS A 107 -6.65 -21.12 -2.09
C HIS A 107 -5.83 -20.17 -1.22
N THR A 108 -6.43 -19.11 -0.67
CA THR A 108 -5.76 -18.16 0.24
C THR A 108 -5.43 -18.81 1.57
N LEU A 109 -6.39 -19.56 2.15
CA LEU A 109 -6.15 -20.32 3.39
C LEU A 109 -5.07 -21.40 3.21
N ALA A 110 -5.09 -22.12 2.09
CA ALA A 110 -4.06 -23.12 1.75
C ALA A 110 -2.69 -22.46 1.58
N PHE A 111 -2.61 -21.31 0.92
CA PHE A 111 -1.39 -20.51 0.78
C PHE A 111 -0.84 -20.10 2.14
N ARG A 112 -1.66 -19.51 3.01
CA ARG A 112 -1.26 -19.07 4.35
C ARG A 112 -0.69 -20.23 5.17
N LYS A 113 -1.37 -21.38 5.17
CA LYS A 113 -0.91 -22.60 5.84
C LYS A 113 0.44 -23.08 5.29
N ALA A 114 0.61 -23.08 3.97
CA ALA A 114 1.85 -23.55 3.34
C ALA A 114 3.02 -22.57 3.50
N LEU A 115 2.75 -21.25 3.57
CA LEU A 115 3.76 -20.21 3.73
C LEU A 115 4.27 -20.12 5.16
N GLN A 116 3.41 -20.31 6.16
CA GLN A 116 3.72 -20.11 7.59
C GLN A 116 5.06 -20.72 8.02
N PRO A 117 5.39 -21.99 7.73
CA PRO A 117 6.67 -22.59 8.15
C PRO A 117 7.89 -22.10 7.34
N LEU A 118 7.69 -21.26 6.33
CA LEU A 118 8.74 -20.72 5.48
C LEU A 118 9.12 -19.27 5.84
N LEU A 119 8.36 -18.64 6.72
CA LEU A 119 8.54 -17.25 7.10
C LEU A 119 9.77 -17.08 7.99
N TYR A 120 10.50 -16.00 7.76
CA TYR A 120 11.56 -15.50 8.64
C TYR A 120 11.02 -14.41 9.56
N SER A 121 10.17 -13.54 9.03
CA SER A 121 9.46 -12.50 9.78
C SER A 121 7.96 -12.76 9.77
N PRO A 122 7.17 -12.20 10.70
CA PRO A 122 5.71 -12.28 10.65
C PRO A 122 5.15 -11.82 9.31
N PHE A 123 4.05 -12.45 8.88
CA PHE A 123 3.29 -12.03 7.70
C PHE A 123 2.67 -10.66 7.97
N ASP A 124 3.10 -9.64 7.23
CA ASP A 124 2.70 -8.24 7.45
C ASP A 124 1.76 -7.79 6.32
N GLU A 125 0.49 -7.74 6.61
CA GLU A 125 -0.58 -7.36 5.69
C GLU A 125 -1.22 -6.06 6.16
N ARG A 126 -1.20 -5.04 5.30
CA ARG A 126 -1.65 -3.69 5.61
C ARG A 126 -2.77 -3.26 4.67
N ALA A 127 -3.90 -2.87 5.26
CA ALA A 127 -5.03 -2.32 4.55
C ALA A 127 -4.83 -0.84 4.24
N HIS A 128 -5.12 -0.44 3.00
CA HIS A 128 -4.98 0.93 2.52
C HIS A 128 -6.21 1.39 1.76
N VAL A 129 -6.36 2.70 1.67
CA VAL A 129 -7.26 3.39 0.75
C VAL A 129 -6.46 4.34 -0.15
N GLY A 130 -7.02 4.71 -1.29
CA GLY A 130 -6.35 5.65 -2.19
C GLY A 130 -6.34 7.06 -1.59
N LEU A 131 -5.15 7.62 -1.37
CA LEU A 131 -4.98 9.05 -1.10
C LEU A 131 -4.98 9.80 -2.43
N ILE A 132 -4.12 9.37 -3.36
CA ILE A 132 -4.03 9.88 -4.74
C ILE A 132 -3.73 8.68 -5.64
N ALA A 133 -4.74 7.89 -5.96
CA ALA A 133 -4.60 6.68 -6.76
C ALA A 133 -5.31 6.80 -8.11
N GLY A 134 -4.75 6.14 -9.13
CA GLY A 134 -5.38 5.95 -10.42
C GLY A 134 -6.50 4.89 -10.36
N ASP A 135 -7.19 4.70 -11.50
CA ASP A 135 -8.16 3.61 -11.65
C ASP A 135 -7.40 2.30 -11.95
N PRO A 136 -7.41 1.31 -11.03
CA PRO A 136 -6.66 0.07 -11.22
C PRO A 136 -6.98 -0.70 -12.50
N LYS A 137 -8.14 -0.44 -13.11
CA LYS A 137 -8.58 -1.08 -14.37
C LYS A 137 -8.02 -0.40 -15.61
N LYS A 138 -7.64 0.88 -15.51
CA LYS A 138 -7.20 1.70 -16.64
C LYS A 138 -5.68 1.84 -16.73
N GLU A 139 -4.97 1.42 -15.72
CA GLU A 139 -3.52 1.51 -15.71
C GLU A 139 -2.88 0.59 -16.76
N PRO A 140 -1.81 1.05 -17.44
CA PRO A 140 -1.08 0.23 -18.39
C PRO A 140 -0.55 -1.05 -17.75
N LYS A 141 -0.61 -2.16 -18.46
CA LYS A 141 0.03 -3.41 -17.99
C LYS A 141 1.54 -3.28 -18.12
N PRO A 142 2.28 -3.48 -17.03
CA PRO A 142 3.74 -3.42 -17.06
C PRO A 142 4.35 -4.53 -17.93
N GLY A 143 5.33 -4.17 -18.75
CA GLY A 143 6.10 -5.12 -19.54
C GLY A 143 7.15 -5.88 -18.71
N LYS A 144 7.83 -6.85 -19.32
CA LYS A 144 8.82 -7.73 -18.68
C LYS A 144 10.01 -6.97 -18.02
N GLY A 145 10.35 -5.77 -18.53
CA GLY A 145 11.43 -4.94 -18.00
C GLY A 145 11.01 -3.95 -16.91
N ALA A 146 9.72 -3.93 -16.57
CA ALA A 146 9.19 -2.96 -15.62
C ALA A 146 9.80 -3.12 -14.22
N VAL A 147 10.02 -1.98 -13.57
CA VAL A 147 10.49 -1.86 -12.19
C VAL A 147 9.40 -1.23 -11.36
N TYR A 148 9.16 -1.81 -10.20
CA TYR A 148 8.24 -1.31 -9.19
C TYR A 148 9.05 -0.70 -8.06
N VAL A 149 8.57 0.43 -7.55
CA VAL A 149 9.14 1.07 -6.38
C VAL A 149 8.05 1.20 -5.34
N LEU A 150 8.36 0.79 -4.12
CA LEU A 150 7.52 1.06 -2.96
C LEU A 150 8.32 1.90 -1.99
N THR A 151 7.72 3.02 -1.63
CA THR A 151 8.29 3.96 -0.67
C THR A 151 7.34 4.12 0.49
N HIS A 152 7.81 3.76 1.68
CA HIS A 152 7.07 4.00 2.90
C HIS A 152 7.33 5.43 3.38
N VAL A 153 6.27 6.18 3.62
CA VAL A 153 6.33 7.58 4.08
C VAL A 153 5.48 7.72 5.34
N ASP A 154 6.14 8.02 6.44
CA ASP A 154 5.46 8.35 7.70
C ASP A 154 5.46 9.85 7.90
N ILE A 155 4.29 10.48 7.91
CA ILE A 155 4.14 11.90 8.20
C ILE A 155 3.78 12.07 9.68
N ILE A 156 4.40 13.02 10.36
CA ILE A 156 4.00 13.41 11.71
C ILE A 156 2.55 13.94 11.64
N PRO A 157 1.58 13.41 12.42
CA PRO A 157 0.18 13.72 12.24
C PRO A 157 -0.19 15.21 12.16
N PRO A 158 0.37 16.11 12.99
CA PRO A 158 0.09 17.53 12.87
C PRO A 158 0.60 18.16 11.57
N GLU A 159 1.60 17.52 10.93
CA GLU A 159 2.26 18.01 9.74
C GLU A 159 1.67 17.47 8.44
N GLN A 160 0.55 16.74 8.51
CA GLN A 160 -0.13 16.24 7.31
C GLN A 160 -0.86 17.33 6.54
N PHE A 161 -1.40 18.34 7.25
CA PHE A 161 -2.36 19.30 6.69
C PHE A 161 -1.98 20.75 7.03
N ALA A 162 -2.30 21.67 6.12
CA ALA A 162 -2.09 23.09 6.32
C ALA A 162 -2.90 23.64 7.54
N PRO A 163 -2.36 24.66 8.24
CA PRO A 163 -1.08 25.31 7.99
C PRO A 163 0.08 24.57 8.66
N CYS A 164 1.08 24.16 7.87
CA CYS A 164 2.32 23.59 8.42
C CYS A 164 3.34 24.69 8.68
N LYS A 165 3.85 24.72 9.90
CA LYS A 165 4.93 25.65 10.30
C LYS A 165 6.26 25.05 9.91
N ARG A 166 6.90 25.60 8.90
CA ARG A 166 8.22 25.17 8.45
C ARG A 166 9.34 25.88 9.21
N GLN A 167 9.14 27.15 9.51
CA GLN A 167 9.96 27.98 10.41
C GLN A 167 9.05 28.82 11.30
N VAL A 168 9.62 29.53 12.26
CA VAL A 168 8.87 30.30 13.28
C VAL A 168 7.81 31.23 12.67
N ASN A 169 8.05 31.78 11.48
CA ASN A 169 7.17 32.74 10.83
C ASN A 169 6.79 32.36 9.39
N GLU A 170 7.08 31.12 8.95
CA GLU A 170 6.83 30.71 7.57
C GLU A 170 5.93 29.48 7.52
N SER A 171 4.97 29.51 6.58
CA SER A 171 4.16 28.36 6.23
C SER A 171 4.68 27.77 4.92
N GLY A 172 4.71 26.44 4.83
CA GLY A 172 5.13 25.72 3.62
C GLY A 172 4.17 24.57 3.30
N PRO A 173 4.44 23.81 2.25
CA PRO A 173 3.66 22.64 1.92
C PRO A 173 3.71 21.63 3.06
N CYS A 174 2.58 21.01 3.33
CA CYS A 174 2.44 19.95 4.32
C CYS A 174 2.74 18.58 3.71
N GLY A 175 2.81 17.55 4.54
CA GLY A 175 3.16 16.23 4.07
C GLY A 175 2.27 15.71 2.97
N ASN A 176 0.94 15.87 3.07
CA ASN A 176 0.02 15.45 2.01
C ASN A 176 0.17 16.28 0.72
N ASP A 177 0.49 17.58 0.83
CA ASP A 177 0.73 18.43 -0.34
C ASP A 177 2.02 18.01 -1.05
N LEU A 178 3.08 17.70 -0.28
CA LEU A 178 4.33 17.19 -0.84
C LEU A 178 4.13 15.86 -1.57
N VAL A 179 3.38 14.94 -0.97
CA VAL A 179 3.03 13.67 -1.62
C VAL A 179 2.23 13.91 -2.90
N ALA A 180 1.27 14.86 -2.89
CA ALA A 180 0.49 15.21 -4.07
C ALA A 180 1.36 15.79 -5.18
N GLN A 181 2.31 16.67 -4.85
CA GLN A 181 3.26 17.24 -5.80
C GLN A 181 4.17 16.16 -6.40
N LEU A 182 4.69 15.26 -5.58
CA LEU A 182 5.50 14.13 -6.02
C LEU A 182 4.74 13.24 -7.01
N VAL A 183 3.49 12.84 -6.67
CA VAL A 183 2.64 12.02 -7.54
C VAL A 183 2.37 12.74 -8.87
N ALA A 184 2.04 14.04 -8.83
CA ALA A 184 1.74 14.80 -10.03
C ALA A 184 2.97 14.93 -10.94
N ALA A 185 4.16 15.12 -10.36
CA ALA A 185 5.42 15.17 -11.11
C ALA A 185 5.80 13.80 -11.67
N GLY A 186 5.69 12.75 -10.85
CA GLY A 186 6.03 11.38 -11.25
C GLY A 186 5.18 10.86 -12.40
N ARG A 187 3.88 11.17 -12.41
CA ARG A 187 2.96 10.79 -13.50
C ARG A 187 3.32 11.43 -14.86
N LYS A 188 4.05 12.55 -14.85
CA LYS A 188 4.56 13.22 -16.06
C LYS A 188 5.92 12.70 -16.51
N GLY A 189 6.57 11.86 -15.70
CA GLY A 189 7.90 11.31 -15.99
C GLY A 189 7.87 10.36 -17.17
N ASP A 190 8.88 10.46 -18.04
CA ASP A 190 9.05 9.54 -19.16
C ASP A 190 9.17 8.10 -18.64
N GLY A 191 8.41 7.19 -19.27
CA GLY A 191 8.40 5.80 -18.87
C GLY A 191 7.57 5.47 -17.62
N ASN A 192 6.92 6.45 -16.98
CA ASN A 192 5.99 6.16 -15.89
C ASN A 192 4.76 5.40 -16.40
N LEU A 193 4.38 4.36 -15.69
CA LEU A 193 3.18 3.55 -15.96
C LEU A 193 2.13 3.71 -14.86
N ARG A 194 2.58 4.00 -13.64
CA ARG A 194 1.73 4.21 -12.47
C ARG A 194 2.50 4.98 -11.41
N PHE A 195 1.81 5.89 -10.78
CA PHE A 195 2.32 6.61 -9.62
C PHE A 195 1.15 6.89 -8.67
N ASP A 196 1.06 6.13 -7.59
CA ASP A 196 -0.04 6.19 -6.65
C ASP A 196 0.48 6.46 -5.23
N ALA A 197 -0.28 7.22 -4.46
CA ALA A 197 -0.12 7.33 -3.02
C ALA A 197 -1.34 6.67 -2.35
N LEU A 198 -1.05 5.71 -1.49
CA LEU A 198 -2.02 5.01 -0.66
C LEU A 198 -1.80 5.39 0.80
N THR A 199 -2.85 5.45 1.61
CA THR A 199 -2.71 5.66 3.04
C THR A 199 -3.29 4.49 3.82
N GLN A 200 -2.69 4.13 4.96
CA GLN A 200 -3.19 3.04 5.79
C GLN A 200 -4.57 3.38 6.35
N ALA A 201 -5.51 2.45 6.25
CA ALA A 201 -6.90 2.67 6.65
C ALA A 201 -7.06 2.99 8.14
N ASN A 202 -6.21 2.42 8.99
CA ASN A 202 -6.23 2.62 10.44
C ASN A 202 -5.15 3.61 10.96
N ARG A 203 -4.24 4.06 10.10
CA ARG A 203 -3.16 4.99 10.43
C ARG A 203 -2.89 5.93 9.26
N PRO A 204 -3.75 6.94 9.04
CA PRO A 204 -3.73 7.76 7.81
C PRO A 204 -2.46 8.58 7.59
N ASN A 205 -1.60 8.69 8.59
CA ASN A 205 -0.28 9.33 8.48
C ASN A 205 0.81 8.39 7.94
N HIS A 206 0.53 7.10 7.82
CA HIS A 206 1.42 6.11 7.19
C HIS A 206 0.97 5.87 5.76
N MET A 207 1.85 6.14 4.82
CA MET A 207 1.57 6.09 3.39
C MET A 207 2.51 5.12 2.68
N GLU A 208 2.02 4.54 1.60
CA GLU A 208 2.80 3.82 0.60
C GLU A 208 2.71 4.55 -0.72
N VAL A 209 3.84 5.01 -1.23
CA VAL A 209 3.94 5.49 -2.61
C VAL A 209 4.33 4.30 -3.48
N VAL A 210 3.51 4.02 -4.48
CA VAL A 210 3.69 2.90 -5.41
C VAL A 210 3.97 3.46 -6.79
N GLU A 211 5.17 3.18 -7.30
CA GLU A 211 5.59 3.61 -8.64
C GLU A 211 5.81 2.39 -9.53
N VAL A 212 5.45 2.52 -10.79
CA VAL A 212 5.77 1.51 -11.82
C VAL A 212 6.36 2.22 -13.03
N TRP A 213 7.54 1.78 -13.43
CA TRP A 213 8.31 2.34 -14.53
C TRP A 213 8.54 1.29 -15.62
N LYS A 214 8.58 1.70 -16.89
CA LYS A 214 8.86 0.81 -18.03
C LYS A 214 10.20 0.10 -17.88
N SER A 215 11.19 0.78 -17.29
CA SER A 215 12.54 0.24 -17.11
C SER A 215 13.22 0.81 -15.86
N ALA A 216 14.32 0.16 -15.46
CA ALA A 216 15.20 0.69 -14.41
C ALA A 216 15.88 2.00 -14.80
N ALA A 217 16.09 2.25 -16.09
CA ALA A 217 16.67 3.51 -16.58
C ALA A 217 15.70 4.67 -16.37
N ASP A 218 14.42 4.48 -16.69
CA ASP A 218 13.38 5.49 -16.49
C ASP A 218 13.22 5.81 -14.99
N GLN A 219 13.16 4.77 -14.15
CA GLN A 219 13.11 4.93 -12.70
C GLN A 219 14.34 5.72 -12.19
N LYS A 220 15.55 5.35 -12.63
CA LYS A 220 16.77 6.06 -12.23
C LYS A 220 16.76 7.53 -12.67
N ALA A 221 16.28 7.82 -13.88
CA ALA A 221 16.14 9.19 -14.36
C ALA A 221 15.18 10.01 -13.48
N HIS A 222 14.07 9.38 -13.03
CA HIS A 222 13.12 10.02 -12.11
C HIS A 222 13.76 10.37 -10.76
N THR A 223 14.58 9.48 -10.17
CA THR A 223 15.13 9.68 -8.80
C THR A 223 16.02 10.91 -8.65
N VAL A 224 16.54 11.46 -9.74
CA VAL A 224 17.41 12.64 -9.75
C VAL A 224 16.68 13.92 -10.19
N THR A 225 15.37 13.84 -10.42
CA THR A 225 14.58 15.03 -10.79
C THR A 225 14.48 16.01 -9.62
N LYS A 226 14.27 17.28 -9.97
CA LYS A 226 14.08 18.33 -8.96
C LYS A 226 12.89 18.01 -8.04
N ALA A 227 11.80 17.47 -8.58
CA ALA A 227 10.62 17.14 -7.79
C ALA A 227 10.89 16.09 -6.70
N VAL A 228 11.66 15.04 -7.02
CA VAL A 228 12.06 14.02 -6.03
C VAL A 228 13.02 14.60 -5.01
N LYS A 229 13.99 15.42 -5.47
CA LYS A 229 14.93 16.06 -4.57
C LYS A 229 14.23 16.99 -3.59
N ASP A 230 13.38 17.88 -4.08
CA ASP A 230 12.61 18.82 -3.26
C ASP A 230 11.72 18.06 -2.25
N PHE A 231 11.05 17.00 -2.71
CA PHE A 231 10.22 16.17 -1.82
C PHE A 231 11.02 15.58 -0.65
N ARG A 232 12.22 15.04 -0.94
CA ARG A 232 13.08 14.46 0.11
C ARG A 232 13.62 15.52 1.06
N ASP A 233 14.09 16.63 0.51
CA ASP A 233 14.64 17.74 1.28
C ASP A 233 13.56 18.33 2.20
N GLU A 234 12.40 18.65 1.66
CA GLU A 234 11.26 19.19 2.40
C GLU A 234 10.76 18.24 3.49
N LEU A 235 10.62 16.96 3.15
CA LEU A 235 10.17 15.95 4.11
C LEU A 235 11.15 15.80 5.29
N SER A 236 12.45 15.91 5.00
CA SER A 236 13.53 15.81 6.00
C SER A 236 13.80 17.11 6.75
N GLY A 237 13.10 18.22 6.40
CA GLY A 237 13.32 19.52 7.01
C GLY A 237 14.55 20.25 6.46
N ILE A 238 15.03 19.89 5.26
CA ILE A 238 16.14 20.55 4.58
C ILE A 238 15.54 21.54 3.55
N PRO A 239 15.91 22.83 3.54
CA PRO A 239 15.42 23.76 2.55
C PRO A 239 15.81 23.32 1.12
N PRO A 240 14.86 23.34 0.15
CA PRO A 240 15.15 22.96 -1.24
C PRO A 240 16.32 23.75 -1.84
N GLY A 241 17.26 23.05 -2.46
CA GLY A 241 18.43 23.66 -3.12
C GLY A 241 19.55 24.18 -2.21
N SER A 242 19.40 24.07 -0.89
CA SER A 242 20.42 24.51 0.07
C SER A 242 21.63 23.58 0.17
N GLY A 243 21.53 22.35 -0.34
CA GLY A 243 22.51 21.30 -0.04
C GLY A 243 22.41 20.87 1.43
N VAL A 244 23.39 20.13 1.91
CA VAL A 244 23.49 19.81 3.34
C VAL A 244 23.95 21.05 4.08
N SER A 245 23.03 21.76 4.71
CA SER A 245 23.36 22.89 5.57
C SER A 245 23.93 22.37 6.88
N SER A 246 25.10 22.85 7.26
CA SER A 246 25.66 22.67 8.59
C SER A 246 25.10 23.68 9.60
N ASP A 247 24.32 24.64 9.15
CA ASP A 247 23.70 25.65 10.00
C ASP A 247 22.32 25.17 10.48
N PRO A 248 22.17 24.82 11.76
CA PRO A 248 20.90 24.33 12.29
C PRO A 248 19.79 25.38 12.28
N THR A 249 20.12 26.65 12.07
CA THR A 249 19.11 27.72 12.01
C THR A 249 18.41 27.77 10.65
N VAL A 250 18.97 27.12 9.63
CA VAL A 250 18.41 27.05 8.26
C VAL A 250 17.57 25.80 8.04
N LEU A 251 17.59 24.85 8.97
CA LEU A 251 16.80 23.63 8.88
C LEU A 251 15.32 23.91 9.17
N LEU A 252 14.47 23.40 8.30
CA LEU A 252 13.02 23.37 8.52
C LEU A 252 12.68 22.26 9.54
N ASN A 253 11.54 22.38 10.19
CA ASN A 253 11.01 21.27 10.99
C ASN A 253 10.76 20.07 10.09
N PRO A 254 11.29 18.87 10.41
CA PRO A 254 11.03 17.67 9.63
C PRO A 254 9.55 17.31 9.69
N LEU A 255 9.00 16.86 8.58
CA LEU A 255 7.62 16.39 8.48
C LEU A 255 7.49 14.88 8.74
N THR A 256 8.60 14.18 8.80
CA THR A 256 8.64 12.73 9.05
C THR A 256 9.45 12.42 10.30
N GLY A 257 8.97 11.42 11.04
CA GLY A 257 9.72 10.84 12.18
C GLY A 257 10.61 9.65 11.79
N SER A 258 10.58 9.22 10.53
CA SER A 258 11.31 8.06 10.03
C SER A 258 12.12 8.39 8.77
N LEU A 259 13.11 7.54 8.49
CA LEU A 259 13.87 7.65 7.26
C LEU A 259 13.01 7.27 6.07
N TYR A 260 13.23 7.98 4.95
CA TYR A 260 12.67 7.66 3.65
C TYR A 260 13.20 6.29 3.19
N ASP A 261 12.31 5.29 3.05
CA ASP A 261 12.67 3.91 2.70
C ASP A 261 12.09 3.54 1.33
N GLU A 262 12.90 3.67 0.31
CA GLU A 262 12.59 3.34 -1.09
C GLU A 262 13.13 1.96 -1.45
N ARG A 263 12.25 1.07 -1.89
CA ARG A 263 12.60 -0.32 -2.23
C ARG A 263 12.16 -0.68 -3.64
N LEU A 264 13.07 -1.31 -4.38
CA LEU A 264 12.85 -1.71 -5.77
C LEU A 264 12.47 -3.18 -5.87
N TYR A 265 11.51 -3.46 -6.75
CA TYR A 265 10.98 -4.80 -6.99
C TYR A 265 10.81 -5.06 -8.48
N LYS A 266 10.69 -6.34 -8.81
CA LYS A 266 10.28 -6.82 -10.13
C LYS A 266 9.13 -7.81 -9.99
N SER A 267 8.25 -7.85 -10.99
CA SER A 267 7.20 -8.86 -11.04
C SER A 267 7.78 -10.26 -11.10
N ILE A 268 7.08 -11.18 -10.45
CA ILE A 268 7.33 -12.62 -10.53
C ILE A 268 6.16 -13.37 -11.15
N ASP A 269 5.14 -12.64 -11.62
CA ASP A 269 3.97 -13.18 -12.33
C ASP A 269 4.33 -13.75 -13.70
#